data_3367423ce19599672f486287e8df53be
#
_entry.id   3367423ce19599672f486287e8df53be
#
_cell.length_a   1.000
_cell.length_b   1.000
_cell.length_c   1.000
_cell.angle_alpha   90.00
_cell.angle_beta   90.00
_cell.angle_gamma   90.00
#
_symmetry.space_group_name_H-M   'P 1'
#
loop_
_entity.id
_entity.type
_entity.pdbx_description
1 polymer ?
#
loop_
_entity_poly.entity_id
_entity_poly.type
_entity_poly.pdbx_seq_one_letter_code
_entity_poly.pdbx_strand_id
1 'polypeptide(L)'
;MLFFTAVAALSGLTIILATALVLANKKLYVYEDPRIDVVEEMLPHANCGACGFPGCRPFAEALIGGEALPGKCTVSSDEERGRIATFLGVDVGAEEKLVARLACAGGDNVARNHANYHGEQTCRAAARVAGGGKGCFWGCLGLADCFDACDFDAIHMNAHKLPVVDEDLCTACGDCVEACPKDLFSLHKQSHRLWVACSSQEAGDEILADCEVACTACGRCEMDAPGGLITIRKNLPVVDYTKPHQTRAPIERCPTGAIVWIDPEAGPLKGPAAKMIIRKGTLRDAPT
;
A
#
# COMPACT_ATOMS: atom_id res chain seq x y z
N MET A 1 30.80 -59.91 19.93
CA MET A 1 31.69 -59.19 19.02
C MET A 1 30.97 -58.07 18.27
N LEU A 2 29.90 -58.35 17.50
CA LEU A 2 29.15 -57.35 16.71
C LEU A 2 28.63 -56.17 17.54
N PHE A 3 28.16 -56.36 18.77
CA PHE A 3 27.63 -55.32 19.64
C PHE A 3 28.73 -54.31 20.01
N PHE A 4 29.91 -54.77 20.41
CA PHE A 4 31.01 -53.90 20.80
C PHE A 4 31.61 -53.15 19.61
N THR A 5 31.61 -53.74 18.40
CA THR A 5 32.06 -53.06 17.20
C THR A 5 31.07 -51.98 16.78
N ALA A 6 29.78 -52.24 16.90
CA ALA A 6 28.74 -51.23 16.62
C ALA A 6 28.80 -50.05 17.60
N VAL A 7 28.95 -50.33 18.90
CA VAL A 7 29.07 -49.26 19.91
C VAL A 7 30.34 -48.43 19.68
N ALA A 8 31.48 -49.08 19.39
CA ALA A 8 32.72 -48.37 19.12
C ALA A 8 32.63 -47.49 17.85
N ALA A 9 31.97 -48.00 16.77
CA ALA A 9 31.79 -47.24 15.54
C ALA A 9 30.88 -46.03 15.75
N LEU A 10 29.75 -46.19 16.45
CA LEU A 10 28.83 -45.10 16.76
C LEU A 10 29.49 -44.05 17.66
N SER A 11 30.22 -44.49 18.71
CA SER A 11 30.95 -43.58 19.60
C SER A 11 32.05 -42.81 18.85
N GLY A 12 32.77 -43.47 17.95
CA GLY A 12 33.76 -42.81 17.11
C GLY A 12 33.15 -41.76 16.19
N LEU A 13 32.03 -42.11 15.55
CA LEU A 13 31.32 -41.17 14.67
C LEU A 13 30.79 -39.95 15.44
N THR A 14 30.19 -40.17 16.61
CA THR A 14 29.68 -39.06 17.44
C THR A 14 30.78 -38.12 17.92
N ILE A 15 31.96 -38.65 18.29
CA ILE A 15 33.13 -37.84 18.69
C ILE A 15 33.63 -37.01 17.53
N ILE A 16 33.73 -37.60 16.32
CA ILE A 16 34.15 -36.90 15.10
C ILE A 16 33.17 -35.75 14.77
N LEU A 17 31.85 -36.03 14.75
CA LEU A 17 30.85 -35.03 14.47
C LEU A 17 30.81 -33.93 15.52
N ALA A 18 30.89 -34.27 16.81
CA ALA A 18 30.93 -33.29 17.88
C ALA A 18 32.16 -32.38 17.77
N THR A 19 33.32 -32.96 17.49
CA THR A 19 34.56 -32.21 17.29
C THR A 19 34.48 -31.29 16.08
N ALA A 20 33.95 -31.81 14.96
CA ALA A 20 33.72 -30.98 13.77
C ALA A 20 32.75 -29.81 14.01
N LEU A 21 31.66 -30.05 14.75
CA LEU A 21 30.74 -28.99 15.13
C LEU A 21 31.35 -27.92 16.04
N VAL A 22 32.16 -28.36 17.04
CA VAL A 22 32.85 -27.41 17.92
C VAL A 22 33.88 -26.58 17.17
N LEU A 23 34.64 -27.20 16.24
CA LEU A 23 35.61 -26.48 15.41
C LEU A 23 34.88 -25.52 14.42
N ALA A 24 33.81 -25.96 13.82
CA ALA A 24 32.99 -25.13 12.93
C ALA A 24 32.39 -23.94 13.70
N ASN A 25 31.79 -24.18 14.87
CA ASN A 25 31.24 -23.11 15.72
C ASN A 25 32.30 -22.08 16.09
N LYS A 26 33.53 -22.57 16.52
CA LYS A 26 34.61 -21.67 16.90
C LYS A 26 35.16 -20.83 15.74
N LYS A 27 35.13 -21.38 14.51
CA LYS A 27 35.65 -20.70 13.31
C LYS A 27 34.62 -19.82 12.63
N LEU A 28 33.32 -20.18 12.74
CA LEU A 28 32.20 -19.49 12.10
C LEU A 28 31.40 -18.63 13.08
N TYR A 29 31.84 -18.55 14.34
CA TYR A 29 31.17 -17.72 15.34
C TYR A 29 31.22 -16.25 14.91
N VAL A 30 30.06 -15.68 14.68
CA VAL A 30 29.86 -14.25 14.47
C VAL A 30 29.40 -13.66 15.79
N TYR A 31 30.08 -12.65 16.25
CA TYR A 31 29.64 -11.89 17.43
C TYR A 31 28.49 -11.00 17.02
N GLU A 32 27.34 -11.22 17.62
CA GLU A 32 26.20 -10.31 17.50
C GLU A 32 26.09 -9.46 18.75
N ASP A 33 25.73 -8.19 18.59
CA ASP A 33 25.51 -7.29 19.73
C ASP A 33 24.26 -7.76 20.51
N PRO A 34 24.38 -8.09 21.81
CA PRO A 34 23.25 -8.59 22.60
C PRO A 34 22.09 -7.60 22.72
N ARG A 35 22.30 -6.32 22.39
CA ARG A 35 21.21 -5.31 22.34
C ARG A 35 20.24 -5.57 21.22
N ILE A 36 20.65 -6.31 20.15
CA ILE A 36 19.79 -6.66 19.01
C ILE A 36 18.58 -7.45 19.50
N ASP A 37 18.79 -8.48 20.29
CA ASP A 37 17.71 -9.31 20.82
C ASP A 37 16.74 -8.50 21.70
N VAL A 38 17.29 -7.61 22.53
CA VAL A 38 16.47 -6.74 23.40
C VAL A 38 15.62 -5.75 22.59
N VAL A 39 16.21 -5.15 21.56
CA VAL A 39 15.46 -4.20 20.68
C VAL A 39 14.44 -4.95 19.83
N GLU A 40 14.79 -6.15 19.34
CA GLU A 40 13.84 -6.99 18.59
C GLU A 40 12.62 -7.35 19.43
N GLU A 41 12.81 -7.72 20.72
CA GLU A 41 11.70 -8.00 21.65
C GLU A 41 10.81 -6.78 21.94
N MET A 42 11.33 -5.55 21.79
CA MET A 42 10.55 -4.32 21.91
C MET A 42 9.77 -3.98 20.66
N LEU A 43 10.06 -4.63 19.53
CA LEU A 43 9.39 -4.43 18.25
C LEU A 43 8.14 -5.32 18.14
N PRO A 44 7.16 -4.98 17.28
CA PRO A 44 5.87 -5.68 17.21
C PRO A 44 5.93 -7.05 16.54
N HIS A 45 7.09 -7.52 16.06
CA HIS A 45 7.31 -8.78 15.35
C HIS A 45 6.44 -9.02 14.11
N ALA A 46 5.85 -7.96 13.57
CA ALA A 46 4.98 -8.04 12.37
C ALA A 46 5.76 -8.41 11.10
N ASN A 47 7.08 -8.18 11.07
CA ASN A 47 7.97 -8.45 9.93
C ASN A 47 7.44 -7.91 8.58
N CYS A 48 6.65 -6.83 8.62
CA CYS A 48 5.90 -6.30 7.49
C CYS A 48 6.74 -5.57 6.43
N GLY A 49 8.01 -5.28 6.70
CA GLY A 49 8.90 -4.58 5.77
C GLY A 49 8.62 -3.08 5.57
N ALA A 50 7.56 -2.52 6.15
CA ALA A 50 7.15 -1.11 5.97
C ALA A 50 8.24 -0.08 6.34
N CYS A 51 9.10 -0.41 7.29
CA CYS A 51 10.27 0.39 7.67
C CYS A 51 11.41 0.36 6.64
N GLY A 52 11.28 -0.41 5.54
CA GLY A 52 12.29 -0.60 4.50
C GLY A 52 13.34 -1.67 4.82
N PHE A 53 13.15 -2.43 5.91
CA PHE A 53 13.99 -3.57 6.28
C PHE A 53 13.18 -4.88 6.14
N PRO A 54 13.81 -6.02 5.79
CA PRO A 54 13.09 -7.25 5.48
C PRO A 54 12.50 -7.97 6.70
N GLY A 55 12.44 -7.32 7.86
CA GLY A 55 11.87 -7.84 9.10
C GLY A 55 12.31 -7.06 10.33
N CYS A 56 11.77 -7.42 11.50
CA CYS A 56 12.04 -6.71 12.76
C CYS A 56 13.50 -6.88 13.21
N ARG A 57 14.12 -8.06 13.03
CA ARG A 57 15.53 -8.28 13.40
C ARG A 57 16.49 -7.42 12.58
N PRO A 58 16.46 -7.41 11.22
CA PRO A 58 17.30 -6.48 10.44
C PRO A 58 17.06 -5.00 10.77
N PHE A 59 15.84 -4.65 11.14
CA PHE A 59 15.55 -3.29 11.60
C PHE A 59 16.20 -3.01 12.96
N ALA A 60 16.19 -3.97 13.91
CA ALA A 60 16.87 -3.84 15.19
C ALA A 60 18.40 -3.69 15.00
N GLU A 61 18.99 -4.44 14.08
CA GLU A 61 20.40 -4.29 13.70
C GLU A 61 20.72 -2.89 13.18
N ALA A 62 19.87 -2.36 12.28
CA ALA A 62 20.00 -1.01 11.72
C ALA A 62 19.83 0.09 12.78
N LEU A 63 18.94 -0.10 13.77
CA LEU A 63 18.78 0.82 14.89
C LEU A 63 20.03 0.90 15.75
N ILE A 64 20.66 -0.24 16.05
CA ILE A 64 21.89 -0.31 16.85
C ILE A 64 23.08 0.22 16.05
N GLY A 65 23.11 -0.04 14.74
CA GLY A 65 24.11 0.50 13.83
C GLY A 65 23.99 2.01 13.57
N GLY A 66 22.87 2.64 14.02
CA GLY A 66 22.60 4.06 13.78
C GLY A 66 22.19 4.39 12.34
N GLU A 67 21.82 3.38 11.55
CA GLU A 67 21.35 3.54 10.15
C GLU A 67 19.87 3.90 10.08
N ALA A 68 19.12 3.66 11.15
CA ALA A 68 17.71 3.95 11.27
C ALA A 68 17.37 4.56 12.63
N LEU A 69 16.18 5.20 12.71
CA LEU A 69 15.61 5.71 13.96
C LEU A 69 14.31 4.96 14.28
N PRO A 70 13.93 4.83 15.57
CA PRO A 70 12.75 4.09 16.00
C PRO A 70 11.43 4.55 15.35
N GLY A 71 11.31 5.85 15.04
CA GLY A 71 10.15 6.44 14.35
C GLY A 71 9.83 5.84 12.99
N LYS A 72 10.78 5.12 12.38
CA LYS A 72 10.59 4.45 11.09
C LYS A 72 9.65 3.24 11.15
N CYS A 73 9.44 2.65 12.35
CA CYS A 73 8.46 1.58 12.52
C CYS A 73 7.04 2.14 12.53
N THR A 74 6.25 1.79 11.51
CA THR A 74 4.87 2.25 11.33
C THR A 74 3.86 1.46 12.16
N VAL A 75 4.23 0.26 12.62
CA VAL A 75 3.40 -0.64 13.43
C VAL A 75 3.53 -0.35 14.93
N SER A 76 4.74 0.00 15.39
CA SER A 76 4.98 0.32 16.80
C SER A 76 4.21 1.55 17.23
N SER A 77 3.66 1.52 18.43
CA SER A 77 3.06 2.69 19.09
C SER A 77 4.14 3.75 19.43
N ASP A 78 3.69 4.99 19.68
CA ASP A 78 4.59 6.07 20.11
C ASP A 78 5.35 5.72 21.40
N GLU A 79 4.67 5.00 22.32
CA GLU A 79 5.27 4.55 23.56
C GLU A 79 6.38 3.52 23.32
N GLU A 80 6.18 2.53 22.45
CA GLU A 80 7.19 1.52 22.09
C GLU A 80 8.38 2.17 21.39
N ARG A 81 8.14 3.06 20.43
CA ARG A 81 9.20 3.85 19.77
C ARG A 81 10.00 4.67 20.77
N GLY A 82 9.32 5.31 21.74
CA GLY A 82 9.95 6.07 22.82
C GLY A 82 10.80 5.20 23.76
N ARG A 83 10.34 3.97 24.08
CA ARG A 83 11.12 3.01 24.89
C ARG A 83 12.40 2.59 24.17
N ILE A 84 12.30 2.26 22.88
CA ILE A 84 13.48 1.88 22.07
C ILE A 84 14.46 3.06 21.97
N ALA A 85 13.97 4.27 21.70
CA ALA A 85 14.79 5.48 21.64
C ALA A 85 15.53 5.75 22.95
N THR A 86 14.84 5.60 24.08
CA THR A 86 15.44 5.75 25.42
C THR A 86 16.50 4.70 25.70
N PHE A 87 16.24 3.44 25.32
CA PHE A 87 17.17 2.33 25.51
C PHE A 87 18.47 2.53 24.69
N LEU A 88 18.32 3.03 23.45
CA LEU A 88 19.47 3.26 22.57
C LEU A 88 20.14 4.62 22.80
N GLY A 89 19.50 5.55 23.52
CA GLY A 89 20.00 6.91 23.73
C GLY A 89 19.96 7.77 22.45
N VAL A 90 18.99 7.53 21.58
CA VAL A 90 18.79 8.23 20.29
C VAL A 90 17.47 8.99 20.27
N ASP A 91 17.31 9.89 19.30
CA ASP A 91 16.02 10.52 19.03
C ASP A 91 15.04 9.51 18.45
N VAL A 92 13.73 9.66 18.73
CA VAL A 92 12.69 8.82 18.13
C VAL A 92 12.68 8.95 16.61
N GLY A 93 12.94 10.14 16.09
CA GLY A 93 12.80 10.50 14.69
C GLY A 93 11.36 10.89 14.35
N ALA A 94 11.21 11.95 13.58
CA ALA A 94 9.92 12.46 13.12
C ALA A 94 9.67 11.97 11.68
N GLU A 95 9.30 10.71 11.50
CA GLU A 95 8.83 10.24 10.20
C GLU A 95 7.30 10.35 10.12
N GLU A 96 6.82 10.95 9.05
CA GLU A 96 5.39 11.07 8.81
C GLU A 96 4.82 9.72 8.35
N LYS A 97 3.67 9.34 8.93
CA LYS A 97 2.97 8.09 8.61
C LYS A 97 2.66 8.01 7.12
N LEU A 98 3.06 6.92 6.49
CA LEU A 98 2.65 6.54 5.15
C LEU A 98 1.35 5.73 5.22
N VAL A 99 0.51 5.89 4.19
CA VAL A 99 -0.74 5.14 4.03
C VAL A 99 -0.94 4.75 2.57
N ALA A 100 -1.60 3.64 2.33
CA ALA A 100 -1.97 3.22 0.99
C ALA A 100 -3.12 4.09 0.46
N ARG A 101 -3.04 4.51 -0.80
CA ARG A 101 -4.05 5.30 -1.48
C ARG A 101 -4.48 4.64 -2.77
N LEU A 102 -5.80 4.60 -3.01
CA LEU A 102 -6.39 4.06 -4.23
C LEU A 102 -6.62 5.16 -5.27
N ALA A 103 -6.07 5.01 -6.47
CA ALA A 103 -6.27 5.92 -7.60
C ALA A 103 -7.46 5.49 -8.48
N CYS A 104 -8.60 5.18 -7.87
CA CYS A 104 -9.84 4.87 -8.58
C CYS A 104 -11.06 5.16 -7.70
N ALA A 105 -12.01 5.95 -8.23
CA ALA A 105 -13.33 6.18 -7.62
C ALA A 105 -14.47 5.50 -8.40
N GLY A 106 -14.14 4.71 -9.43
CA GLY A 106 -15.08 4.08 -10.35
C GLY A 106 -15.65 2.78 -9.81
N GLY A 107 -16.50 2.83 -8.79
CA GLY A 107 -17.27 1.68 -8.31
C GLY A 107 -18.36 1.25 -9.29
N ASP A 108 -19.06 0.16 -8.99
CA ASP A 108 -20.15 -0.38 -9.85
C ASP A 108 -21.40 0.50 -9.93
N ASN A 109 -21.46 1.55 -9.10
CA ASN A 109 -22.50 2.59 -9.15
C ASN A 109 -22.23 3.68 -10.21
N VAL A 110 -21.00 3.85 -10.68
CA VAL A 110 -20.58 4.94 -11.59
C VAL A 110 -19.74 4.46 -12.77
N ALA A 111 -19.27 3.22 -12.76
CA ALA A 111 -18.53 2.61 -13.85
C ALA A 111 -19.33 1.46 -14.47
N ARG A 112 -19.25 1.32 -15.79
CA ARG A 112 -19.93 0.25 -16.55
C ARG A 112 -19.02 -0.94 -16.72
N ASN A 113 -19.62 -2.12 -16.86
CA ASN A 113 -18.96 -3.32 -17.35
C ASN A 113 -19.44 -3.59 -18.79
N HIS A 114 -18.49 -3.81 -19.70
CA HIS A 114 -18.78 -4.22 -21.08
C HIS A 114 -19.04 -5.72 -21.18
N ALA A 115 -18.54 -6.50 -20.21
CA ALA A 115 -18.71 -7.94 -20.14
C ALA A 115 -18.80 -8.42 -18.71
N ASN A 116 -19.50 -9.55 -18.51
CA ASN A 116 -19.49 -10.25 -17.23
C ASN A 116 -18.33 -11.23 -17.23
N TYR A 117 -17.44 -11.12 -16.25
CA TYR A 117 -16.36 -12.06 -16.04
C TYR A 117 -16.87 -13.31 -15.30
N HIS A 118 -16.69 -14.48 -15.91
CA HIS A 118 -17.01 -15.78 -15.35
C HIS A 118 -15.74 -16.64 -15.25
N GLY A 119 -14.92 -16.40 -14.27
CA GLY A 119 -13.68 -17.14 -14.04
C GLY A 119 -13.35 -17.15 -12.57
N GLU A 120 -12.08 -17.42 -12.25
CA GLU A 120 -11.56 -17.30 -10.90
C GLU A 120 -11.78 -15.89 -10.37
N GLN A 121 -12.40 -15.78 -9.20
CA GLN A 121 -12.84 -14.51 -8.62
C GLN A 121 -11.68 -13.73 -7.98
N THR A 122 -10.61 -13.48 -8.76
CA THR A 122 -9.46 -12.66 -8.38
C THR A 122 -9.22 -11.57 -9.40
N CYS A 123 -8.75 -10.39 -8.94
CA CYS A 123 -8.39 -9.29 -9.84
C CYS A 123 -7.28 -9.70 -10.81
N ARG A 124 -6.33 -10.50 -10.34
CA ARG A 124 -5.19 -10.99 -11.13
C ARG A 124 -5.63 -11.90 -12.28
N ALA A 125 -6.56 -12.81 -12.04
CA ALA A 125 -7.11 -13.68 -13.07
C ALA A 125 -7.98 -12.87 -14.05
N ALA A 126 -8.89 -12.05 -13.54
CA ALA A 126 -9.78 -11.24 -14.36
C ALA A 126 -9.03 -10.26 -15.27
N ALA A 127 -7.97 -9.60 -14.77
CA ALA A 127 -7.16 -8.65 -15.55
C ALA A 127 -6.53 -9.27 -16.80
N ARG A 128 -6.27 -10.58 -16.79
CA ARG A 128 -5.71 -11.33 -17.93
C ARG A 128 -6.74 -11.66 -19.02
N VAL A 129 -8.04 -11.54 -18.69
CA VAL A 129 -9.14 -11.83 -19.61
C VAL A 129 -9.77 -10.51 -20.06
N ALA A 130 -9.34 -9.99 -21.18
CA ALA A 130 -9.81 -8.73 -21.78
C ALA A 130 -9.87 -7.55 -20.79
N GLY A 131 -8.94 -7.51 -19.84
CA GLY A 131 -8.86 -6.45 -18.84
C GLY A 131 -9.89 -6.54 -17.70
N GLY A 132 -10.66 -7.64 -17.61
CA GLY A 132 -11.60 -7.92 -16.52
C GLY A 132 -13.06 -7.50 -16.79
N GLY A 133 -13.38 -7.17 -18.01
CA GLY A 133 -14.75 -6.83 -18.43
C GLY A 133 -15.25 -5.43 -18.05
N LYS A 134 -14.47 -4.64 -17.29
CA LYS A 134 -14.82 -3.25 -16.96
C LYS A 134 -14.60 -2.34 -18.15
N GLY A 135 -15.52 -1.40 -18.39
CA GLY A 135 -15.41 -0.44 -19.50
C GLY A 135 -14.13 0.41 -19.40
N CYS A 136 -13.88 0.98 -18.24
CA CYS A 136 -12.60 1.66 -18.00
C CYS A 136 -11.46 0.66 -17.86
N PHE A 137 -10.56 0.63 -18.83
CA PHE A 137 -9.42 -0.28 -18.86
C PHE A 137 -8.50 -0.16 -17.61
N TRP A 138 -8.31 1.06 -17.10
CA TRP A 138 -7.47 1.36 -15.93
C TRP A 138 -8.20 1.20 -14.59
N GLY A 139 -9.50 0.88 -14.61
CA GLY A 139 -10.34 0.89 -13.41
C GLY A 139 -10.13 -0.32 -12.49
N CYS A 140 -10.47 -0.13 -11.21
CA CYS A 140 -10.51 -1.19 -10.22
C CYS A 140 -11.54 -2.25 -10.60
N LEU A 141 -11.18 -3.52 -10.55
CA LEU A 141 -12.04 -4.66 -10.91
C LEU A 141 -13.00 -5.08 -9.78
N GLY A 142 -12.69 -4.70 -8.55
CA GLY A 142 -13.57 -4.92 -7.40
C GLY A 142 -13.65 -6.38 -6.93
N LEU A 143 -12.64 -7.22 -7.23
CA LEU A 143 -12.60 -8.64 -6.83
C LEU A 143 -11.75 -8.90 -5.58
N ALA A 144 -11.34 -7.83 -4.87
CA ALA A 144 -10.85 -7.86 -3.51
C ALA A 144 -9.43 -8.41 -3.27
N ASP A 145 -8.59 -8.69 -4.28
CA ASP A 145 -7.21 -9.19 -4.06
C ASP A 145 -6.41 -8.31 -3.08
N CYS A 146 -6.63 -6.99 -3.08
CA CYS A 146 -5.98 -6.07 -2.14
C CYS A 146 -6.51 -6.18 -0.70
N PHE A 147 -7.77 -6.58 -0.53
CA PHE A 147 -8.36 -6.86 0.77
C PHE A 147 -7.80 -8.17 1.33
N ASP A 148 -7.77 -9.23 0.50
CA ASP A 148 -7.24 -10.55 0.89
C ASP A 148 -5.74 -10.51 1.20
N ALA A 149 -5.00 -9.57 0.60
CA ALA A 149 -3.57 -9.37 0.85
C ALA A 149 -3.27 -8.49 2.07
N CYS A 150 -4.27 -7.94 2.75
CA CYS A 150 -4.06 -7.03 3.87
C CYS A 150 -4.09 -7.77 5.21
N ASP A 151 -2.93 -8.10 5.76
CA ASP A 151 -2.80 -8.80 7.05
C ASP A 151 -3.15 -7.93 8.28
N PHE A 152 -3.41 -6.62 8.06
CA PHE A 152 -3.67 -5.65 9.13
C PHE A 152 -5.13 -5.18 9.21
N ASP A 153 -6.04 -5.83 8.50
CA ASP A 153 -7.46 -5.46 8.43
C ASP A 153 -7.73 -3.98 8.05
N ALA A 154 -6.73 -3.34 7.42
CA ALA A 154 -6.79 -1.93 7.06
C ALA A 154 -7.57 -1.66 5.77
N ILE A 155 -8.01 -2.69 5.05
CA ILE A 155 -8.78 -2.54 3.82
C ILE A 155 -10.12 -3.24 3.96
N HIS A 156 -11.19 -2.56 3.57
CA HIS A 156 -12.52 -3.17 3.47
C HIS A 156 -13.17 -2.82 2.13
N MET A 157 -14.02 -3.69 1.61
CA MET A 157 -14.75 -3.44 0.36
C MET A 157 -16.07 -2.73 0.67
N ASN A 158 -16.30 -1.56 0.03
CA ASN A 158 -17.55 -0.85 0.18
C ASN A 158 -18.70 -1.48 -0.65
N ALA A 159 -19.92 -0.96 -0.50
CA ALA A 159 -21.10 -1.43 -1.22
C ALA A 159 -20.98 -1.35 -2.76
N HIS A 160 -20.04 -0.57 -3.28
CA HIS A 160 -19.79 -0.37 -4.70
C HIS A 160 -18.55 -1.12 -5.20
N LYS A 161 -18.10 -2.13 -4.45
CA LYS A 161 -16.94 -2.97 -4.76
C LYS A 161 -15.63 -2.19 -4.94
N LEU A 162 -15.49 -1.09 -4.23
CA LEU A 162 -14.21 -0.39 -4.13
C LEU A 162 -13.56 -0.65 -2.78
N PRO A 163 -12.25 -0.90 -2.75
CA PRO A 163 -11.52 -0.96 -1.49
C PRO A 163 -11.42 0.43 -0.85
N VAL A 164 -11.67 0.49 0.43
CA VAL A 164 -11.49 1.65 1.29
C VAL A 164 -10.40 1.32 2.29
N VAL A 165 -9.42 2.20 2.42
CA VAL A 165 -8.31 2.04 3.34
C VAL A 165 -8.62 2.79 4.64
N ASP A 166 -8.54 2.09 5.76
CA ASP A 166 -8.49 2.69 7.07
C ASP A 166 -7.05 3.18 7.32
N GLU A 167 -6.88 4.51 7.37
CA GLU A 167 -5.57 5.11 7.53
C GLU A 167 -4.96 4.86 8.91
N ASP A 168 -5.78 4.63 9.93
CA ASP A 168 -5.31 4.37 11.29
C ASP A 168 -4.73 2.97 11.43
N LEU A 169 -5.36 1.98 10.79
CA LEU A 169 -4.90 0.59 10.77
C LEU A 169 -3.79 0.33 9.74
N CYS A 170 -3.69 1.17 8.70
CA CYS A 170 -2.73 0.98 7.62
C CYS A 170 -1.28 1.12 8.12
N THR A 171 -0.49 0.09 7.94
CA THR A 171 0.94 0.03 8.29
C THR A 171 1.87 0.42 7.15
N ALA A 172 1.33 0.63 5.94
CA ALA A 172 2.11 0.90 4.72
C ALA A 172 3.06 -0.24 4.31
N CYS A 173 2.70 -1.51 4.58
CA CYS A 173 3.51 -2.69 4.17
C CYS A 173 3.72 -2.78 2.66
N GLY A 174 2.75 -2.34 1.85
CA GLY A 174 2.84 -2.39 0.39
C GLY A 174 2.15 -3.59 -0.27
N ASP A 175 1.65 -4.57 0.49
CA ASP A 175 1.07 -5.81 -0.07
C ASP A 175 -0.12 -5.53 -0.99
N CYS A 176 -0.96 -4.54 -0.66
CA CYS A 176 -2.05 -4.10 -1.54
C CYS A 176 -1.56 -3.45 -2.84
N VAL A 177 -0.35 -2.85 -2.85
CA VAL A 177 0.28 -2.30 -4.05
C VAL A 177 0.71 -3.45 -4.96
N GLU A 178 1.36 -4.47 -4.42
CA GLU A 178 1.83 -5.65 -5.17
C GLU A 178 0.67 -6.55 -5.63
N ALA A 179 -0.38 -6.66 -4.83
CA ALA A 179 -1.55 -7.47 -5.16
C ALA A 179 -2.39 -6.88 -6.30
N CYS A 180 -2.32 -5.56 -6.53
CA CYS A 180 -3.17 -4.89 -7.51
C CYS A 180 -2.65 -5.03 -8.96
N PRO A 181 -3.29 -5.84 -9.84
CA PRO A 181 -2.82 -6.03 -11.22
C PRO A 181 -3.06 -4.81 -12.13
N LYS A 182 -3.69 -3.75 -11.60
CA LYS A 182 -3.97 -2.49 -12.28
C LYS A 182 -3.14 -1.33 -11.77
N ASP A 183 -2.19 -1.57 -10.86
CA ASP A 183 -1.29 -0.57 -10.27
C ASP A 183 -2.03 0.66 -9.70
N LEU A 184 -3.16 0.41 -9.01
CA LEU A 184 -4.02 1.47 -8.50
C LEU A 184 -3.66 1.94 -7.10
N PHE A 185 -2.88 1.16 -6.36
CA PHE A 185 -2.41 1.55 -5.04
C PHE A 185 -1.00 2.14 -5.10
N SER A 186 -0.77 3.11 -4.24
CA SER A 186 0.55 3.68 -3.97
C SER A 186 0.63 4.17 -2.53
N LEU A 187 1.84 4.21 -1.97
CA LEU A 187 2.06 4.67 -0.60
C LEU A 187 2.32 6.17 -0.61
N HIS A 188 1.60 6.90 0.22
CA HIS A 188 1.70 8.35 0.35
C HIS A 188 1.71 8.77 1.81
N LYS A 189 2.30 9.92 2.08
CA LYS A 189 2.21 10.55 3.40
C LYS A 189 0.78 10.90 3.73
N GLN A 190 0.39 10.76 4.99
CA GLN A 190 -0.95 11.08 5.44
C GLN A 190 -1.33 12.55 5.21
N SER A 191 -0.35 13.46 5.21
CA SER A 191 -0.54 14.88 4.87
C SER A 191 -0.84 15.15 3.39
N HIS A 192 -0.65 14.18 2.49
CA HIS A 192 -0.97 14.29 1.07
C HIS A 192 -2.49 14.23 0.84
N ARG A 193 -3.20 15.30 1.21
CA ARG A 193 -4.66 15.36 1.19
C ARG A 193 -5.26 15.62 -0.19
N LEU A 194 -4.54 16.31 -1.06
CA LEU A 194 -4.97 16.51 -2.45
C LEU A 194 -4.68 15.25 -3.24
N TRP A 195 -5.71 14.56 -3.73
CA TRP A 195 -5.58 13.24 -4.33
C TRP A 195 -6.29 13.11 -5.67
N VAL A 196 -5.66 12.42 -6.63
CA VAL A 196 -6.27 12.07 -7.92
C VAL A 196 -6.83 10.65 -7.84
N ALA A 197 -8.15 10.55 -7.69
CA ALA A 197 -8.87 9.28 -7.56
C ALA A 197 -9.25 8.70 -8.94
N CYS A 198 -8.32 8.73 -9.88
CA CYS A 198 -8.48 8.22 -11.24
C CYS A 198 -7.12 7.82 -11.82
N SER A 199 -7.10 6.77 -12.64
CA SER A 199 -5.92 6.31 -13.40
C SER A 199 -6.15 6.24 -14.89
N SER A 200 -7.33 6.67 -15.41
CA SER A 200 -7.62 6.68 -16.84
C SER A 200 -6.69 7.62 -17.58
N GLN A 201 -6.12 7.15 -18.68
CA GLN A 201 -5.25 7.93 -19.57
C GLN A 201 -6.00 8.39 -20.84
N GLU A 202 -7.31 8.22 -20.89
CA GLU A 202 -8.15 8.74 -21.97
C GLU A 202 -8.43 10.23 -21.78
N ALA A 203 -8.43 10.96 -22.89
CA ALA A 203 -8.77 12.38 -22.90
C ALA A 203 -10.18 12.59 -23.40
N GLY A 204 -10.80 13.70 -22.96
CA GLY A 204 -12.13 14.08 -23.41
C GLY A 204 -13.27 13.38 -22.67
N ASP A 205 -14.48 13.65 -23.13
CA ASP A 205 -15.70 13.23 -22.44
C ASP A 205 -16.16 11.81 -22.82
N GLU A 206 -15.51 11.14 -23.77
CA GLU A 206 -15.87 9.79 -24.22
C GLU A 206 -15.73 8.76 -23.08
N ILE A 207 -14.71 8.90 -22.25
CA ILE A 207 -14.51 8.04 -21.07
C ILE A 207 -15.69 8.08 -20.09
N LEU A 208 -16.50 9.14 -20.11
CA LEU A 208 -17.67 9.28 -19.23
C LEU A 208 -18.79 8.28 -19.58
N ALA A 209 -18.77 7.71 -20.78
CA ALA A 209 -19.66 6.59 -21.12
C ALA A 209 -19.32 5.33 -20.30
N ASP A 210 -18.05 5.13 -19.96
CA ASP A 210 -17.56 3.98 -19.20
C ASP A 210 -17.45 4.24 -17.72
N CYS A 211 -17.11 5.48 -17.32
CA CYS A 211 -16.98 5.85 -15.91
C CYS A 211 -17.33 7.34 -15.72
N GLU A 212 -18.43 7.61 -15.06
CA GLU A 212 -18.97 8.97 -14.90
C GLU A 212 -18.12 9.88 -14.00
N VAL A 213 -17.23 9.31 -13.21
CA VAL A 213 -16.30 10.03 -12.32
C VAL A 213 -14.86 10.04 -12.86
N ALA A 214 -14.66 9.62 -14.11
CA ALA A 214 -13.33 9.60 -14.71
C ALA A 214 -12.76 11.01 -14.91
N CYS A 215 -11.44 11.12 -14.90
CA CYS A 215 -10.74 12.33 -15.33
C CYS A 215 -10.86 12.49 -16.85
N THR A 216 -11.32 13.65 -17.32
CA THR A 216 -11.43 13.98 -18.74
C THR A 216 -10.22 14.75 -19.29
N ALA A 217 -9.17 14.84 -18.50
CA ALA A 217 -7.95 15.62 -18.82
C ALA A 217 -8.22 17.11 -19.17
N CYS A 218 -9.27 17.70 -18.62
CA CYS A 218 -9.71 19.07 -18.94
C CYS A 218 -8.77 20.18 -18.48
N GLY A 219 -7.74 19.89 -17.67
CA GLY A 219 -6.70 20.82 -17.22
C GLY A 219 -7.13 21.85 -16.16
N ARG A 220 -8.41 21.88 -15.74
CA ARG A 220 -8.90 22.90 -14.79
C ARG A 220 -8.16 22.86 -13.46
N CYS A 221 -7.88 21.67 -12.93
CA CYS A 221 -7.14 21.50 -11.69
C CYS A 221 -5.69 22.01 -11.78
N GLU A 222 -5.03 21.89 -12.96
CA GLU A 222 -3.72 22.46 -13.23
C GLU A 222 -3.76 24.00 -13.27
N MET A 223 -4.78 24.57 -13.92
CA MET A 223 -4.96 26.03 -13.97
C MET A 223 -5.26 26.63 -12.59
N ASP A 224 -5.96 25.91 -11.71
CA ASP A 224 -6.34 26.39 -10.38
C ASP A 224 -5.28 26.10 -9.33
N ALA A 225 -4.30 25.24 -9.65
CA ALA A 225 -3.23 24.87 -8.76
C ALA A 225 -2.14 25.97 -8.67
N PRO A 226 -1.73 26.37 -7.48
CA PRO A 226 -0.66 27.36 -7.34
C PRO A 226 0.70 26.80 -7.78
N GLY A 227 1.50 27.61 -8.44
CA GLY A 227 2.94 27.38 -8.64
C GLY A 227 3.36 26.07 -9.29
N GLY A 228 2.54 25.49 -10.18
CA GLY A 228 2.84 24.23 -10.83
C GLY A 228 2.75 23.01 -9.89
N LEU A 229 1.94 23.11 -8.84
CA LEU A 229 1.61 22.01 -7.93
C LEU A 229 1.01 20.82 -8.68
N ILE A 230 0.26 21.06 -9.75
CA ILE A 230 -0.33 20.01 -10.59
C ILE A 230 0.17 20.22 -12.02
N THR A 231 0.50 19.11 -12.68
CA THR A 231 0.80 19.06 -14.11
C THR A 231 0.03 17.91 -14.77
N ILE A 232 -0.50 18.13 -15.97
CA ILE A 232 -1.15 17.04 -16.73
C ILE A 232 -0.07 16.24 -17.45
N ARG A 233 0.01 14.94 -17.15
CA ARG A 233 0.90 13.98 -17.82
C ARG A 233 0.09 12.76 -18.24
N LYS A 234 0.24 12.33 -19.50
CA LYS A 234 -0.52 11.18 -20.06
C LYS A 234 -2.03 11.30 -19.75
N ASN A 235 -2.59 12.48 -19.96
CA ASN A 235 -4.00 12.80 -19.71
C ASN A 235 -4.47 12.68 -18.25
N LEU A 236 -3.54 12.61 -17.28
CA LEU A 236 -3.84 12.60 -15.86
C LEU A 236 -3.15 13.76 -15.13
N PRO A 237 -3.82 14.38 -14.17
CA PRO A 237 -3.18 15.32 -13.26
C PRO A 237 -2.20 14.57 -12.33
N VAL A 238 -0.98 15.08 -12.24
CA VAL A 238 0.06 14.61 -11.33
C VAL A 238 0.33 15.70 -10.32
N VAL A 239 0.20 15.39 -9.04
CA VAL A 239 0.44 16.32 -7.93
C VAL A 239 1.91 16.23 -7.52
N ASP A 240 2.58 17.37 -7.46
CA ASP A 240 3.95 17.50 -6.97
C ASP A 240 3.94 17.82 -5.46
N TYR A 241 4.01 16.78 -4.65
CA TYR A 241 3.99 16.91 -3.19
C TYR A 241 5.27 17.51 -2.58
N THR A 242 6.26 17.85 -3.37
CA THR A 242 7.41 18.63 -2.88
C THR A 242 7.06 20.11 -2.71
N LYS A 243 5.94 20.55 -3.29
CA LYS A 243 5.41 21.91 -3.22
C LYS A 243 4.34 22.03 -2.13
N PRO A 244 4.03 23.26 -1.70
CA PRO A 244 2.91 23.50 -0.78
C PRO A 244 1.61 22.99 -1.39
N HIS A 245 1.05 21.90 -0.82
CA HIS A 245 -0.11 21.18 -1.34
C HIS A 245 -1.33 21.25 -0.42
N GLN A 246 -1.29 22.06 0.63
CA GLN A 246 -2.39 22.24 1.58
C GLN A 246 -3.43 23.25 1.05
N THR A 247 -3.98 22.97 -0.15
CA THR A 247 -4.98 23.81 -0.80
C THR A 247 -6.07 22.99 -1.43
N ARG A 248 -7.32 23.46 -1.34
CA ARG A 248 -8.49 22.84 -1.97
C ARG A 248 -8.82 23.45 -3.34
N ALA A 249 -8.14 24.52 -3.77
CA ALA A 249 -8.43 25.21 -5.03
C ALA A 249 -8.50 24.26 -6.25
N PRO A 250 -7.62 23.26 -6.42
CA PRO A 250 -7.66 22.38 -7.59
C PRO A 250 -8.91 21.50 -7.70
N ILE A 251 -9.64 21.23 -6.59
CA ILE A 251 -10.86 20.42 -6.65
C ILE A 251 -12.11 21.22 -6.99
N GLU A 252 -12.10 22.54 -6.81
CA GLU A 252 -13.28 23.42 -6.88
C GLU A 252 -14.02 23.30 -8.22
N ARG A 253 -13.29 23.34 -9.33
CA ARG A 253 -13.87 23.31 -10.69
C ARG A 253 -13.80 21.95 -11.37
N CYS A 254 -13.43 20.89 -10.66
CA CYS A 254 -13.39 19.54 -11.25
C CYS A 254 -14.81 19.04 -11.56
N PRO A 255 -15.18 18.84 -12.83
CA PRO A 255 -16.57 18.55 -13.20
C PRO A 255 -17.01 17.13 -12.85
N THR A 256 -16.06 16.20 -12.67
CA THR A 256 -16.33 14.79 -12.36
C THR A 256 -15.96 14.41 -10.93
N GLY A 257 -15.21 15.27 -10.24
CA GLY A 257 -14.67 14.95 -8.92
C GLY A 257 -13.58 13.87 -8.98
N ALA A 258 -12.85 13.76 -10.10
CA ALA A 258 -11.71 12.85 -10.23
C ALA A 258 -10.51 13.27 -9.37
N ILE A 259 -10.39 14.57 -9.06
CA ILE A 259 -9.47 15.06 -8.04
C ILE A 259 -10.28 15.43 -6.78
N VAL A 260 -9.81 15.01 -5.62
CA VAL A 260 -10.51 15.11 -4.35
C VAL A 260 -9.59 15.67 -3.27
N TRP A 261 -10.21 16.16 -2.20
CA TRP A 261 -9.53 16.47 -0.95
C TRP A 261 -9.84 15.37 0.07
N ILE A 262 -8.84 14.74 0.63
CA ILE A 262 -9.02 13.70 1.66
C ILE A 262 -9.12 14.40 3.01
N ASP A 263 -10.29 14.35 3.59
CA ASP A 263 -10.56 14.82 4.93
C ASP A 263 -10.39 13.66 5.93
N PRO A 264 -9.72 13.85 7.08
CA PRO A 264 -9.47 12.76 8.03
C PRO A 264 -10.74 12.11 8.59
N GLU A 265 -11.82 12.91 8.76
CA GLU A 265 -13.07 12.43 9.36
C GLU A 265 -14.10 12.09 8.29
N ALA A 266 -14.23 12.94 7.28
CA ALA A 266 -15.26 12.82 6.24
C ALA A 266 -14.83 12.00 5.02
N GLY A 267 -13.54 11.62 4.93
CA GLY A 267 -12.99 10.92 3.77
C GLY A 267 -12.84 11.80 2.52
N PRO A 268 -12.94 11.25 1.31
CA PRO A 268 -12.70 11.99 0.07
C PRO A 268 -13.83 12.99 -0.23
N LEU A 269 -13.52 14.28 -0.21
CA LEU A 269 -14.41 15.38 -0.54
C LEU A 269 -14.21 15.82 -1.98
N LYS A 270 -15.31 15.97 -2.72
CA LYS A 270 -15.34 16.52 -4.07
C LYS A 270 -15.61 18.03 -4.03
N GLY A 271 -15.12 18.74 -5.06
CA GLY A 271 -15.44 20.15 -5.21
C GLY A 271 -16.90 20.42 -5.62
N PRO A 272 -17.40 21.66 -5.47
CA PRO A 272 -18.80 22.02 -5.73
C PRO A 272 -19.21 21.89 -7.21
N ALA A 273 -18.27 21.94 -8.14
CA ALA A 273 -18.56 21.74 -9.57
C ALA A 273 -18.72 20.27 -9.96
N ALA A 274 -18.42 19.32 -9.07
CA ALA A 274 -18.60 17.91 -9.33
C ALA A 274 -20.09 17.57 -9.47
N LYS A 275 -20.48 17.02 -10.62
CA LYS A 275 -21.86 16.61 -10.86
C LYS A 275 -22.25 15.51 -9.88
N MET A 276 -23.39 15.67 -9.24
CA MET A 276 -24.03 14.62 -8.47
C MET A 276 -24.66 13.64 -9.47
N ILE A 277 -24.08 12.43 -9.56
CA ILE A 277 -24.53 11.44 -10.53
C ILE A 277 -25.73 10.71 -9.93
N ILE A 278 -26.92 10.97 -10.51
CA ILE A 278 -28.13 10.24 -10.21
C ILE A 278 -28.34 9.24 -11.35
N ARG A 279 -28.03 7.97 -11.12
CA ARG A 279 -28.35 6.92 -12.09
C ARG A 279 -29.80 6.49 -11.94
N LYS A 280 -30.48 6.42 -13.09
CA LYS A 280 -31.77 5.75 -13.22
C LYS A 280 -31.49 4.35 -13.77
N GLY A 281 -31.69 3.31 -12.95
CA GLY A 281 -31.49 1.92 -13.33
C GLY A 281 -30.16 1.31 -12.88
N THR A 282 -30.05 -0.01 -13.00
CA THR A 282 -28.84 -0.76 -12.68
C THR A 282 -27.91 -0.77 -13.88
N LEU A 283 -26.58 -0.73 -13.64
CA LEU A 283 -25.56 -0.88 -14.70
C LEU A 283 -25.58 -2.24 -15.43
N ARG A 284 -26.41 -3.18 -14.95
CA ARG A 284 -26.57 -4.52 -15.50
C ARG A 284 -27.39 -4.58 -16.79
N ASP A 285 -28.08 -3.50 -17.13
CA ASP A 285 -28.99 -3.46 -18.28
C ASP A 285 -28.34 -2.80 -19.50
N ALA A 286 -27.03 -3.06 -19.75
CA ALA A 286 -26.49 -2.82 -21.08
C ALA A 286 -27.08 -3.89 -22.02
N PRO A 287 -27.65 -3.50 -23.19
CA PRO A 287 -28.23 -4.46 -24.14
C PRO A 287 -27.09 -5.45 -24.56
N THR A 288 -27.46 -6.72 -24.51
CA THR A 288 -26.64 -7.85 -25.03
C THR A 288 -26.46 -7.71 -26.53
#